data_c5f63ca66b98e0b16be03d6c29eb5b4b
#
_entry.id   c5f63ca66b98e0b16be03d6c29eb5b4b
#
_cell.length_a   1.000
_cell.length_b   1.000
_cell.length_c   1.000
_cell.angle_alpha   90.00
_cell.angle_beta   90.00
_cell.angle_gamma   90.00
#
_symmetry.space_group_name_H-M   'P 1'
#
loop_
_entity.id
_entity.type
_entity.pdbx_description
1 polymer ?
#
loop_
_entity_poly.entity_id
_entity_poly.type
_entity_poly.pdbx_seq_one_letter_code
_entity_poly.pdbx_strand_id
1 'polypeptide(L)'
;MTHTPDFNAPTFNKLPAAVWPRTAMRDGGVSIAGVSLPSIAKEYGTPVMVVDEIDFRSRCRDMARAFGGPEHVHYASKAFMTSRIVQWVNEEGLSLDIASHGELLVALHAGFPAERIAAHGNNKDA
;
A
#
# COMPACT_ATOMS: atom_id res chain seq x y z
N MET A 1 20.57 16.51 17.53
CA MET A 1 21.29 15.34 16.98
C MET A 1 20.26 14.41 16.37
N THR A 2 20.14 14.38 15.06
CA THR A 2 19.24 13.44 14.36
C THR A 2 19.92 12.07 14.35
N HIS A 3 19.41 11.14 15.14
CA HIS A 3 19.87 9.77 15.14
C HIS A 3 19.43 9.12 13.81
N THR A 4 20.38 8.91 12.91
CA THR A 4 20.12 8.10 11.71
C THR A 4 20.03 6.64 12.14
N PRO A 5 18.89 5.94 11.91
CA PRO A 5 18.77 4.54 12.25
C PRO A 5 19.85 3.71 11.51
N ASP A 6 20.54 2.86 12.24
CA ASP A 6 21.42 1.86 11.64
C ASP A 6 20.57 0.72 11.07
N PHE A 7 20.26 0.78 9.78
CA PHE A 7 19.48 -0.24 9.09
C PHE A 7 20.21 -1.59 8.96
N ASN A 8 21.49 -1.65 9.29
CA ASN A 8 22.25 -2.89 9.40
C ASN A 8 22.23 -3.47 10.82
N ALA A 9 21.57 -2.79 11.76
CA ALA A 9 21.48 -3.29 13.13
C ALA A 9 20.87 -4.69 13.16
N PRO A 10 21.43 -5.61 13.95
CA PRO A 10 20.94 -7.00 14.04
C PRO A 10 19.45 -7.14 14.36
N THR A 11 18.85 -6.12 14.98
CA THR A 11 17.43 -6.07 15.32
C THR A 11 16.52 -5.91 14.09
N PHE A 12 16.92 -5.16 13.08
CA PHE A 12 16.15 -5.01 11.84
C PHE A 12 16.10 -6.30 11.02
N ASN A 13 17.19 -7.05 10.98
CA ASN A 13 17.27 -8.31 10.26
C ASN A 13 16.55 -9.48 10.94
N LYS A 14 16.08 -9.30 12.18
CA LYS A 14 15.34 -10.34 12.94
C LYS A 14 13.83 -10.33 12.70
N LEU A 15 13.28 -9.33 12.02
CA LEU A 15 11.86 -9.32 11.71
C LEU A 15 11.50 -10.49 10.77
N PRO A 16 10.37 -11.19 11.02
CA PRO A 16 9.92 -12.28 10.17
C PRO A 16 9.78 -11.83 8.71
N ALA A 17 10.10 -12.70 7.76
CA ALA A 17 9.98 -12.40 6.34
C ALA A 17 8.56 -11.95 5.95
N ALA A 18 7.54 -12.44 6.64
CA ALA A 18 6.14 -12.11 6.40
C ALA A 18 5.77 -10.63 6.63
N VAL A 19 6.55 -9.89 7.43
CA VAL A 19 6.30 -8.46 7.69
C VAL A 19 7.01 -7.53 6.70
N TRP A 20 7.85 -8.08 5.83
CA TRP A 20 8.54 -7.32 4.81
C TRP A 20 7.81 -7.38 3.47
N PRO A 21 7.92 -6.35 2.63
CA PRO A 21 7.56 -6.47 1.22
C PRO A 21 8.29 -7.63 0.55
N ARG A 22 7.66 -8.28 -0.41
CA ARG A 22 8.23 -9.45 -1.12
C ARG A 22 9.51 -9.13 -1.88
N THR A 23 9.69 -7.87 -2.25
CA THR A 23 10.90 -7.38 -2.95
C THR A 23 12.01 -6.94 -1.99
N ALA A 24 11.80 -7.04 -0.67
CA ALA A 24 12.78 -6.60 0.31
C ALA A 24 14.03 -7.50 0.28
N MET A 25 15.19 -6.87 0.15
CA MET A 25 16.49 -7.50 0.32
C MET A 25 17.17 -6.91 1.56
N ARG A 26 17.83 -7.75 2.34
CA ARG A 26 18.37 -7.39 3.65
C ARG A 26 19.85 -7.72 3.84
N ASP A 27 20.52 -8.15 2.77
CA ASP A 27 21.94 -8.48 2.79
C ASP A 27 22.78 -7.24 2.50
N GLY A 28 23.60 -6.82 3.46
CA GLY A 28 24.44 -5.62 3.33
C GLY A 28 23.70 -4.29 3.39
N GLY A 29 22.44 -4.29 3.87
CA GLY A 29 21.56 -3.14 3.95
C GLY A 29 20.11 -3.51 3.62
N VAL A 30 19.17 -2.57 3.80
CA VAL A 30 17.78 -2.81 3.45
C VAL A 30 17.43 -2.07 2.16
N SER A 31 16.96 -2.81 1.16
CA SER A 31 16.38 -2.26 -0.06
C SER A 31 14.98 -2.85 -0.31
N ILE A 32 14.13 -2.08 -0.99
CA ILE A 32 12.78 -2.46 -1.40
C ILE A 32 12.67 -2.17 -2.90
N ALA A 33 12.24 -3.15 -3.69
CA ALA A 33 12.17 -3.08 -5.15
C ALA A 33 13.49 -2.58 -5.78
N GLY A 34 14.64 -2.97 -5.21
CA GLY A 34 15.96 -2.55 -5.66
C GLY A 34 16.40 -1.17 -5.21
N VAL A 35 15.56 -0.41 -4.48
CA VAL A 35 15.89 0.93 -3.97
C VAL A 35 16.33 0.86 -2.52
N SER A 36 17.52 1.41 -2.21
CA SER A 36 18.06 1.44 -0.86
C SER A 36 17.24 2.35 0.07
N LEU A 37 16.80 1.84 1.24
CA LEU A 37 16.08 2.67 2.22
C LEU A 37 16.92 3.84 2.75
N PRO A 38 18.24 3.70 3.03
CA PRO A 38 19.09 4.85 3.35
C PRO A 38 19.10 5.93 2.27
N SER A 39 19.07 5.58 0.98
CA SER A 39 19.01 6.59 -0.09
C SER A 39 17.68 7.33 -0.12
N ILE A 40 16.56 6.63 0.10
CA ILE A 40 15.24 7.26 0.25
C ILE A 40 15.22 8.23 1.44
N ALA A 41 15.73 7.79 2.59
CA ALA A 41 15.79 8.64 3.78
C ALA A 41 16.68 9.89 3.57
N LYS A 42 17.76 9.76 2.80
CA LYS A 42 18.64 10.90 2.45
C LYS A 42 17.96 11.89 1.52
N GLU A 43 17.19 11.41 0.56
CA GLU A 43 16.53 12.22 -0.46
C GLU A 43 15.27 12.90 0.06
N TYR A 44 14.41 12.15 0.77
CA TYR A 44 13.08 12.60 1.20
C TYR A 44 13.01 12.97 2.69
N GLY A 45 14.04 12.68 3.47
CA GLY A 45 14.02 12.85 4.91
C GLY A 45 13.32 11.73 5.64
N THR A 46 13.19 11.88 6.97
CA THR A 46 12.46 10.96 7.85
C THR A 46 11.59 11.75 8.83
N PRO A 47 10.40 11.25 9.22
CA PRO A 47 9.83 9.97 8.82
C PRO A 47 9.31 9.97 7.37
N VAL A 48 9.43 8.84 6.67
CA VAL A 48 8.92 8.64 5.31
C VAL A 48 8.24 7.28 5.20
N MET A 49 7.08 7.25 4.55
CA MET A 49 6.36 6.01 4.27
C MET A 49 6.75 5.52 2.87
N VAL A 50 7.20 4.27 2.79
CA VAL A 50 7.58 3.62 1.53
C VAL A 50 6.55 2.56 1.19
N VAL A 51 5.95 2.68 0.01
CA VAL A 51 5.00 1.70 -0.52
C VAL A 51 5.61 1.03 -1.74
N ASP A 52 5.71 -0.29 -1.69
CA ASP A 52 6.20 -1.12 -2.80
C ASP A 52 5.05 -1.49 -3.74
N GLU A 53 5.04 -0.92 -4.94
CA GLU A 53 4.03 -1.20 -5.96
C GLU A 53 4.00 -2.68 -6.34
N ILE A 54 5.16 -3.31 -6.51
CA ILE A 54 5.25 -4.73 -6.93
C ILE A 54 4.63 -5.63 -5.87
N ASP A 55 4.96 -5.42 -4.60
CA ASP A 55 4.39 -6.17 -3.50
C ASP A 55 2.89 -5.92 -3.36
N PHE A 56 2.46 -4.65 -3.37
CA PHE A 56 1.04 -4.28 -3.27
C PHE A 56 0.21 -4.98 -4.35
N ARG A 57 0.59 -4.83 -5.62
CA ARG A 57 -0.12 -5.45 -6.74
C ARG A 57 -0.09 -6.97 -6.68
N SER A 58 1.02 -7.57 -6.26
CA SER A 58 1.11 -9.03 -6.11
C SER A 58 0.13 -9.54 -5.06
N ARG A 59 -0.07 -8.81 -3.96
CA ARG A 59 -1.05 -9.15 -2.91
C ARG A 59 -2.48 -9.01 -3.41
N CYS A 60 -2.79 -7.97 -4.20
CA CYS A 60 -4.10 -7.84 -4.86
C CYS A 60 -4.40 -9.08 -5.73
N ARG A 61 -3.45 -9.49 -6.56
CA ARG A 61 -3.60 -10.69 -7.40
C ARG A 61 -3.72 -11.98 -6.60
N ASP A 62 -3.01 -12.10 -5.48
CA ASP A 62 -3.13 -13.28 -4.61
C ASP A 62 -4.51 -13.37 -3.98
N MET A 63 -5.04 -12.25 -3.49
CA MET A 63 -6.41 -12.18 -2.95
C MET A 63 -7.44 -12.51 -4.03
N ALA A 64 -7.32 -11.90 -5.21
CA ALA A 64 -8.20 -12.20 -6.35
C ALA A 64 -8.21 -13.69 -6.68
N ARG A 65 -7.04 -14.34 -6.77
CA ARG A 65 -6.95 -15.80 -7.00
C ARG A 65 -7.59 -16.61 -5.87
N ALA A 66 -7.36 -16.22 -4.62
CA ALA A 66 -7.90 -16.95 -3.46
C ALA A 66 -9.43 -16.89 -3.37
N PHE A 67 -10.03 -15.79 -3.82
CA PHE A 67 -11.48 -15.57 -3.78
C PHE A 67 -12.19 -15.80 -5.12
N GLY A 68 -11.48 -16.32 -6.13
CA GLY A 68 -12.07 -16.74 -7.40
C GLY A 68 -12.29 -15.63 -8.41
N GLY A 69 -11.76 -14.42 -8.17
CA GLY A 69 -11.80 -13.30 -9.09
C GLY A 69 -11.59 -11.95 -8.39
N PRO A 70 -11.07 -10.93 -9.09
CA PRO A 70 -10.87 -9.61 -8.53
C PRO A 70 -12.18 -8.92 -8.13
N GLU A 71 -13.30 -9.23 -8.79
CA GLU A 71 -14.64 -8.71 -8.51
C GLU A 71 -15.16 -9.10 -7.12
N HIS A 72 -14.60 -10.14 -6.52
CA HIS A 72 -14.95 -10.61 -5.17
C HIS A 72 -14.09 -9.97 -4.06
N VAL A 73 -13.17 -9.10 -4.42
CA VAL A 73 -12.24 -8.48 -3.47
C VAL A 73 -12.43 -6.97 -3.42
N HIS A 74 -12.66 -6.44 -2.23
CA HIS A 74 -12.73 -5.01 -1.97
C HIS A 74 -11.51 -4.56 -1.18
N TYR A 75 -10.78 -3.59 -1.72
CA TYR A 75 -9.69 -2.96 -0.99
C TYR A 75 -10.25 -1.99 0.05
N ALA A 76 -9.92 -2.19 1.31
CA ALA A 76 -10.34 -1.32 2.41
C ALA A 76 -9.52 -0.03 2.42
N SER A 77 -10.10 1.06 1.94
CA SER A 77 -9.45 2.38 1.79
C SER A 77 -8.87 2.94 3.08
N LYS A 78 -9.50 2.65 4.22
CA LYS A 78 -9.03 3.03 5.56
C LYS A 78 -7.63 2.52 5.92
N ALA A 79 -7.14 1.47 5.24
CA ALA A 79 -5.80 0.95 5.50
C ALA A 79 -4.71 1.91 5.03
N PHE A 80 -4.82 2.41 3.82
CA PHE A 80 -4.00 3.48 3.25
C PHE A 80 -4.57 3.87 1.88
N MET A 81 -4.84 5.16 1.68
CA MET A 81 -5.45 5.62 0.44
C MET A 81 -4.75 6.87 -0.11
N THR A 82 -4.31 6.76 -1.35
CA THR A 82 -3.86 7.86 -2.21
C THR A 82 -4.41 7.63 -3.60
N SER A 83 -4.42 8.65 -4.46
CA SER A 83 -4.84 8.49 -5.87
C SER A 83 -4.05 7.39 -6.58
N ARG A 84 -2.76 7.22 -6.27
CA ARG A 84 -1.93 6.16 -6.87
C ARG A 84 -2.36 4.77 -6.41
N ILE A 85 -2.65 4.56 -5.13
CA ILE A 85 -3.18 3.29 -4.60
C ILE A 85 -4.51 2.94 -5.27
N VAL A 86 -5.40 3.93 -5.38
CA VAL A 86 -6.71 3.77 -6.05
C VAL A 86 -6.54 3.35 -7.52
N GLN A 87 -5.60 3.95 -8.24
CA GLN A 87 -5.28 3.56 -9.62
C GLN A 87 -4.80 2.11 -9.69
N TRP A 88 -3.89 1.69 -8.80
CA TRP A 88 -3.42 0.29 -8.77
C TRP A 88 -4.54 -0.70 -8.45
N VAL A 89 -5.41 -0.38 -7.50
CA VAL A 89 -6.59 -1.20 -7.18
C VAL A 89 -7.50 -1.35 -8.41
N ASN A 90 -7.73 -0.25 -9.13
CA ASN A 90 -8.51 -0.25 -10.35
C ASN A 90 -7.90 -1.11 -11.46
N GLU A 91 -6.60 -0.95 -11.69
CA GLU A 91 -5.84 -1.69 -12.72
C GLU A 91 -5.76 -3.20 -12.41
N GLU A 92 -5.74 -3.59 -11.13
CA GLU A 92 -5.82 -4.99 -10.71
C GLU A 92 -7.27 -5.55 -10.71
N GLY A 93 -8.25 -4.73 -11.06
CA GLY A 93 -9.66 -5.15 -11.21
C GLY A 93 -10.45 -5.29 -9.90
N LEU A 94 -9.88 -4.91 -8.75
CA LEU A 94 -10.55 -4.98 -7.46
C LEU A 94 -11.58 -3.86 -7.30
N SER A 95 -12.51 -4.05 -6.35
CA SER A 95 -13.44 -3.02 -5.89
C SER A 95 -12.83 -2.20 -4.73
N LEU A 96 -13.42 -1.03 -4.44
CA LEU A 96 -13.08 -0.23 -3.28
C LEU A 96 -14.16 -0.34 -2.20
N ASP A 97 -13.71 -0.38 -0.95
CA ASP A 97 -14.53 -0.22 0.24
C ASP A 97 -14.14 1.09 0.93
N ILE A 98 -15.07 2.05 0.96
CA ILE A 98 -14.89 3.38 1.53
C ILE A 98 -15.82 3.62 2.71
N ALA A 99 -15.39 4.44 3.67
CA ALA A 99 -16.15 4.77 4.87
C ALA A 99 -16.32 6.28 5.09
N SER A 100 -15.71 7.12 4.27
CA SER A 100 -15.74 8.58 4.45
C SER A 100 -15.94 9.32 3.13
N HIS A 101 -16.46 10.55 3.23
CA HIS A 101 -16.60 11.46 2.10
C HIS A 101 -15.23 11.79 1.46
N GLY A 102 -14.19 11.96 2.27
CA GLY A 102 -12.84 12.22 1.77
C GLY A 102 -12.31 11.06 0.92
N GLU A 103 -12.54 9.81 1.32
CA GLU A 103 -12.17 8.63 0.53
C GLU A 103 -12.94 8.58 -0.79
N LEU A 104 -14.24 8.92 -0.79
CA LEU A 104 -15.02 9.03 -2.02
C LEU A 104 -14.43 10.06 -2.98
N LEU A 105 -14.09 11.25 -2.50
CA LEU A 105 -13.49 12.29 -3.34
C LEU A 105 -12.16 11.86 -3.94
N VAL A 106 -11.30 11.19 -3.18
CA VAL A 106 -10.02 10.64 -3.69
C VAL A 106 -10.28 9.58 -4.75
N ALA A 107 -11.26 8.68 -4.55
CA ALA A 107 -11.62 7.65 -5.51
C ALA A 107 -12.09 8.25 -6.84
N LEU A 108 -13.02 9.19 -6.79
CA LEU A 108 -13.57 9.85 -7.98
C LEU A 108 -12.51 10.69 -8.69
N HIS A 109 -11.67 11.43 -7.94
CA HIS A 109 -10.56 12.19 -8.52
C HIS A 109 -9.53 11.30 -9.23
N ALA A 110 -9.30 10.10 -8.71
CA ALA A 110 -8.41 9.10 -9.34
C ALA A 110 -9.04 8.39 -10.55
N GLY A 111 -10.31 8.67 -10.88
CA GLY A 111 -11.03 8.06 -11.99
C GLY A 111 -11.51 6.63 -11.71
N PHE A 112 -11.74 6.28 -10.43
CA PHE A 112 -12.22 4.94 -10.09
C PHE A 112 -13.69 4.77 -10.50
N PRO A 113 -14.09 3.63 -11.11
CA PRO A 113 -15.46 3.37 -11.51
C PRO A 113 -16.42 3.32 -10.31
N ALA A 114 -17.45 4.18 -10.32
CA ALA A 114 -18.37 4.32 -9.19
C ALA A 114 -19.13 3.02 -8.87
N GLU A 115 -19.43 2.22 -9.89
CA GLU A 115 -20.11 0.93 -9.76
C GLU A 115 -19.32 -0.14 -9.00
N ARG A 116 -18.01 0.07 -8.82
CA ARG A 116 -17.14 -0.80 -8.03
C ARG A 116 -16.77 -0.21 -6.66
N ILE A 117 -17.50 0.83 -6.21
CA ILE A 117 -17.32 1.43 -4.88
C ILE A 117 -18.43 0.94 -3.96
N ALA A 118 -18.05 0.26 -2.88
CA ALA A 118 -18.92 -0.02 -1.75
C ALA A 118 -18.69 1.05 -0.68
N ALA A 119 -19.75 1.78 -0.30
CA ALA A 119 -19.69 2.78 0.76
C ALA A 119 -20.39 2.26 2.00
N HIS A 120 -19.67 2.15 3.10
CA HIS A 120 -20.23 1.81 4.41
C HIS A 120 -19.89 2.87 5.46
N GLY A 121 -20.46 2.76 6.65
CA GLY A 121 -20.28 3.73 7.74
C GLY A 121 -21.58 4.36 8.16
N ASN A 122 -21.53 5.08 9.28
CA ASN A 122 -22.72 5.64 9.95
C ASN A 122 -22.94 7.13 9.60
N ASN A 123 -22.02 7.80 8.94
CA ASN A 123 -22.09 9.22 8.61
C ASN A 123 -22.06 9.37 7.08
N LYS A 124 -23.21 9.12 6.45
CA LYS A 124 -23.42 9.31 5.02
C LYS A 124 -24.30 10.54 4.86
N ASP A 125 -23.70 11.65 4.43
CA ASP A 125 -24.42 12.84 4.05
C ASP A 125 -25.09 12.62 2.67
N ALA A 126 -26.27 13.26 2.50
CA ALA A 126 -27.01 13.20 1.24
C ALA A 126 -26.35 14.06 0.15
#